data_506ca83923cb1d8a3f494f08d523da44
#
_entry.id   506ca83923cb1d8a3f494f08d523da44
#
_cell.length_a   1.000
_cell.length_b   1.000
_cell.length_c   1.000
_cell.angle_alpha   90.00
_cell.angle_beta   90.00
_cell.angle_gamma   90.00
#
_symmetry.space_group_name_H-M   'P 1'
#
loop_
_entity.id
_entity.type
_entity.pdbx_description
1 polymer ?
#
loop_
_entity_poly.entity_id
_entity_poly.type
_entity_poly.pdbx_seq_one_letter_code
_entity_poly.pdbx_strand_id
1 'polypeptide(L)'
;MQLVDQKYISLVSSRLHKFAKKSKVYTFRCPYCGDSKKHRNKTRGFLYPIKNDYNFKCHNCGASKTLSNFLKDQDPIIHKQYIMERYKQGAVGLGSNTALPKFDLPKPVFKKDKFKIDLENIVGLNKEHPARIYLEQSRQISSKTLENMYYCIKFKEWTNAQKHTFDDVTNDEPRIIIPLRYNGTLVGYQGRSLLPKSKIKYITIMLEEDAPKIYGLDDIDAAKTVYVTEGPFDSTFINNSIAMCGADGDVKKWGITSPVWIYDNEPRNKQIIARISDTIDKGDRVVIFPKKIQEKDINDMVLSGQNVQRVVESNIYQGLEAKLKLQDWKRV
;
A
#
# COMPACT_ATOMS: atom_id res chain seq x y z
N MET A 1 1.35 -31.95 -21.10
CA MET A 1 1.23 -30.91 -20.07
C MET A 1 -0.20 -30.79 -19.52
N GLN A 2 -1.22 -30.63 -20.34
CA GLN A 2 -2.61 -30.52 -19.86
C GLN A 2 -3.12 -31.70 -19.01
N LEU A 3 -2.59 -32.91 -19.20
CA LEU A 3 -2.98 -34.10 -18.40
C LEU A 3 -2.54 -33.97 -16.93
N VAL A 4 -1.33 -33.45 -16.68
CA VAL A 4 -0.84 -33.20 -15.31
C VAL A 4 -1.70 -32.15 -14.64
N ASP A 5 -1.95 -31.04 -15.34
CA ASP A 5 -2.79 -29.97 -14.81
C ASP A 5 -4.20 -30.48 -14.44
N GLN A 6 -4.82 -31.28 -15.31
CA GLN A 6 -6.15 -31.86 -15.05
C GLN A 6 -6.16 -32.82 -13.86
N LYS A 7 -5.09 -33.61 -13.70
CA LYS A 7 -4.90 -34.48 -12.53
C LYS A 7 -4.90 -33.67 -11.23
N TYR A 8 -4.11 -32.60 -11.17
CA TYR A 8 -3.99 -31.79 -9.97
C TYR A 8 -5.21 -30.89 -9.72
N ILE A 9 -5.91 -30.46 -10.77
CA ILE A 9 -7.24 -29.82 -10.64
C ILE A 9 -8.24 -30.81 -10.02
N SER A 10 -8.20 -32.08 -10.42
CA SER A 10 -9.06 -33.10 -9.84
C SER A 10 -8.71 -33.39 -8.37
N LEU A 11 -7.45 -33.41 -8.01
CA LEU A 11 -7.01 -33.60 -6.60
C LEU A 11 -7.46 -32.46 -5.69
N VAL A 12 -7.41 -31.22 -6.16
CA VAL A 12 -7.83 -30.05 -5.35
C VAL A 12 -9.35 -29.85 -5.36
N SER A 13 -10.09 -30.52 -6.23
CA SER A 13 -11.53 -30.32 -6.43
C SER A 13 -12.37 -30.54 -5.18
N SER A 14 -11.97 -31.50 -4.32
CA SER A 14 -12.66 -31.80 -3.04
C SER A 14 -12.66 -30.63 -2.05
N ARG A 15 -11.75 -29.68 -2.22
CA ARG A 15 -11.63 -28.45 -1.41
C ARG A 15 -12.40 -27.27 -2.03
N LEU A 16 -12.89 -27.41 -3.26
CA LEU A 16 -13.57 -26.35 -4.00
C LEU A 16 -15.08 -26.50 -3.94
N HIS A 17 -15.72 -25.55 -3.30
CA HIS A 17 -17.18 -25.58 -3.12
C HIS A 17 -17.93 -25.51 -4.47
N LYS A 18 -18.85 -26.41 -4.72
CA LYS A 18 -19.64 -26.52 -5.97
C LYS A 18 -18.78 -26.65 -7.22
N PHE A 19 -17.74 -27.46 -7.13
CA PHE A 19 -16.88 -27.78 -8.26
C PHE A 19 -17.66 -28.54 -9.32
N ALA A 20 -17.56 -28.07 -10.58
CA ALA A 20 -18.17 -28.71 -11.74
C ALA A 20 -17.26 -28.57 -12.96
N LYS A 21 -17.14 -29.66 -13.74
CA LYS A 21 -16.41 -29.68 -15.00
C LYS A 21 -17.37 -29.38 -16.16
N LYS A 22 -17.06 -28.39 -16.99
CA LYS A 22 -17.79 -28.03 -18.20
C LYS A 22 -16.85 -28.08 -19.39
N SER A 23 -16.79 -29.20 -20.11
CA SER A 23 -15.84 -29.43 -21.19
C SER A 23 -14.38 -29.27 -20.70
N LYS A 24 -13.67 -28.26 -21.15
CA LYS A 24 -12.28 -27.95 -20.75
C LYS A 24 -12.16 -26.92 -19.63
N VAL A 25 -13.28 -26.40 -19.10
CA VAL A 25 -13.35 -25.39 -18.07
C VAL A 25 -13.93 -25.98 -16.79
N TYR A 26 -13.37 -25.62 -15.65
CA TYR A 26 -13.88 -26.00 -14.35
C TYR A 26 -14.48 -24.77 -13.66
N THR A 27 -15.63 -24.91 -13.03
CA THR A 27 -16.33 -23.83 -12.33
C THR A 27 -16.55 -24.20 -10.88
N PHE A 28 -16.41 -23.26 -9.97
CA PHE A 28 -16.60 -23.44 -8.53
C PHE A 28 -16.83 -22.11 -7.83
N ARG A 29 -17.20 -22.14 -6.57
CA ARG A 29 -17.25 -20.92 -5.76
C ARG A 29 -15.83 -20.45 -5.46
N CYS A 30 -15.58 -19.18 -5.70
CA CYS A 30 -14.25 -18.60 -5.51
C CYS A 30 -13.77 -18.77 -4.05
N PRO A 31 -12.63 -19.42 -3.80
CA PRO A 31 -12.13 -19.61 -2.44
C PRO A 31 -11.61 -18.31 -1.80
N TYR A 32 -11.33 -17.27 -2.59
CA TYR A 32 -10.82 -16.00 -2.10
C TYR A 32 -11.93 -15.04 -1.63
N CYS A 33 -13.03 -14.95 -2.34
CA CYS A 33 -14.11 -14.02 -2.01
C CYS A 33 -15.42 -14.70 -1.59
N GLY A 34 -15.50 -16.03 -1.66
CA GLY A 34 -16.71 -16.79 -1.34
C GLY A 34 -17.91 -16.53 -2.25
N ASP A 35 -17.71 -15.83 -3.39
CA ASP A 35 -18.77 -15.38 -4.30
C ASP A 35 -19.85 -14.50 -3.63
N SER A 36 -21.09 -14.56 -4.08
CA SER A 36 -22.19 -13.77 -3.55
C SER A 36 -22.71 -14.30 -2.21
N LYS A 37 -22.79 -13.45 -1.20
CA LYS A 37 -23.44 -13.77 0.09
C LYS A 37 -24.95 -13.99 -0.07
N LYS A 38 -25.60 -13.27 -1.02
CA LYS A 38 -27.05 -13.35 -1.27
C LYS A 38 -27.47 -14.57 -2.11
N HIS A 39 -26.59 -15.07 -2.97
CA HIS A 39 -26.91 -16.16 -3.91
C HIS A 39 -25.92 -17.32 -3.74
N ARG A 40 -26.26 -18.26 -2.88
CA ARG A 40 -25.41 -19.44 -2.54
C ARG A 40 -25.12 -20.36 -3.73
N ASN A 41 -25.86 -20.24 -4.83
CA ASN A 41 -25.73 -21.09 -6.01
C ASN A 41 -24.80 -20.55 -7.10
N LYS A 42 -24.33 -19.31 -7.01
CA LYS A 42 -23.44 -18.74 -8.01
C LYS A 42 -22.01 -19.26 -7.85
N THR A 43 -21.41 -19.65 -8.98
CA THR A 43 -20.02 -20.10 -9.10
C THR A 43 -19.33 -19.20 -10.10
N ARG A 44 -18.41 -18.34 -9.64
CA ARG A 44 -17.70 -17.34 -10.45
C ARG A 44 -16.19 -17.52 -10.46
N GLY A 45 -15.68 -18.55 -9.80
CA GLY A 45 -14.32 -19.03 -9.92
C GLY A 45 -14.21 -20.00 -11.10
N PHE A 46 -13.20 -19.82 -11.95
CA PHE A 46 -12.99 -20.61 -13.16
C PHE A 46 -11.53 -21.05 -13.23
N LEU A 47 -11.31 -22.32 -13.58
CA LEU A 47 -10.05 -22.79 -14.12
C LEU A 47 -10.24 -23.10 -15.59
N TYR A 48 -9.44 -22.49 -16.45
CA TYR A 48 -9.56 -22.55 -17.91
C TYR A 48 -8.18 -22.65 -18.56
N PRO A 49 -8.09 -23.32 -19.74
CA PRO A 49 -6.83 -23.51 -20.42
C PRO A 49 -6.37 -22.22 -21.11
N ILE A 50 -5.06 -21.90 -20.94
CA ILE A 50 -4.37 -20.88 -21.73
C ILE A 50 -3.14 -21.55 -22.34
N LYS A 51 -3.08 -21.67 -23.68
CA LYS A 51 -2.02 -22.40 -24.39
C LYS A 51 -1.89 -23.83 -23.84
N ASN A 52 -0.79 -24.14 -23.15
CA ASN A 52 -0.50 -25.47 -22.61
C ASN A 52 -0.75 -25.59 -21.09
N ASP A 53 -1.22 -24.53 -20.43
CA ASP A 53 -1.42 -24.46 -19.00
C ASP A 53 -2.87 -24.14 -18.63
N TYR A 54 -3.21 -24.26 -17.34
CA TYR A 54 -4.47 -23.77 -16.77
C TYR A 54 -4.26 -22.53 -15.90
N ASN A 55 -5.19 -21.59 -15.99
CA ASN A 55 -5.22 -20.40 -15.14
C ASN A 55 -6.55 -20.30 -14.38
N PHE A 56 -6.47 -19.77 -13.17
CA PHE A 56 -7.61 -19.40 -12.35
C PHE A 56 -8.01 -17.95 -12.62
N LYS A 57 -9.31 -17.68 -12.68
CA LYS A 57 -9.89 -16.33 -12.65
C LYS A 57 -11.24 -16.35 -11.94
N CYS A 58 -11.50 -15.33 -11.12
CA CYS A 58 -12.80 -15.08 -10.53
C CYS A 58 -13.46 -13.85 -11.17
N HIS A 59 -14.69 -14.01 -11.68
CA HIS A 59 -15.47 -12.90 -12.25
C HIS A 59 -16.22 -12.06 -11.21
N ASN A 60 -16.07 -12.36 -9.91
CA ASN A 60 -16.67 -11.57 -8.84
C ASN A 60 -15.65 -10.62 -8.20
N CYS A 61 -14.48 -11.11 -7.83
CA CYS A 61 -13.42 -10.30 -7.18
C CYS A 61 -12.24 -9.98 -8.08
N GLY A 62 -12.25 -10.42 -9.36
CA GLY A 62 -11.16 -10.17 -10.30
C GLY A 62 -9.88 -10.98 -10.06
N ALA A 63 -9.78 -11.75 -8.97
CA ALA A 63 -8.57 -12.53 -8.66
C ALA A 63 -8.19 -13.44 -9.85
N SER A 64 -6.93 -13.36 -10.28
CA SER A 64 -6.36 -14.15 -11.38
C SER A 64 -5.02 -14.72 -10.97
N LYS A 65 -4.80 -16.03 -11.21
CA LYS A 65 -3.59 -16.74 -10.82
C LYS A 65 -3.26 -17.85 -11.82
N THR A 66 -1.98 -18.19 -11.96
CA THR A 66 -1.60 -19.44 -12.62
C THR A 66 -2.06 -20.64 -11.80
N LEU A 67 -2.22 -21.80 -12.43
CA LEU A 67 -2.60 -23.04 -11.72
C LEU A 67 -1.63 -23.33 -10.56
N SER A 68 -0.34 -23.15 -10.78
CA SER A 68 0.69 -23.35 -9.75
C SER A 68 0.43 -22.49 -8.51
N ASN A 69 0.22 -21.18 -8.68
CA ASN A 69 -0.06 -20.28 -7.57
C ASN A 69 -1.42 -20.54 -6.92
N PHE A 70 -2.41 -20.93 -7.72
CA PHE A 70 -3.72 -21.33 -7.20
C PHE A 70 -3.61 -22.57 -6.31
N LEU A 71 -2.90 -23.62 -6.76
CA LEU A 71 -2.67 -24.85 -5.98
C LEU A 71 -1.88 -24.57 -4.69
N LYS A 72 -0.88 -23.67 -4.75
CA LYS A 72 -0.10 -23.27 -3.58
C LYS A 72 -1.00 -22.66 -2.48
N ASP A 73 -1.98 -21.85 -2.87
CA ASP A 73 -2.91 -21.22 -1.93
C ASP A 73 -3.93 -22.21 -1.36
N GLN A 74 -4.35 -23.22 -2.15
CA GLN A 74 -5.36 -24.18 -1.72
C GLN A 74 -4.76 -25.33 -0.90
N ASP A 75 -3.59 -25.82 -1.30
CA ASP A 75 -2.87 -26.91 -0.63
C ASP A 75 -1.38 -26.92 -1.01
N PRO A 76 -0.49 -26.52 -0.07
CA PRO A 76 0.94 -26.52 -0.29
C PRO A 76 1.53 -27.93 -0.60
N ILE A 77 0.90 -29.01 -0.11
CA ILE A 77 1.36 -30.39 -0.34
C ILE A 77 1.05 -30.79 -1.77
N ILE A 78 -0.20 -30.57 -2.22
CA ILE A 78 -0.61 -30.80 -3.61
C ILE A 78 0.24 -29.96 -4.58
N HIS A 79 0.50 -28.70 -4.23
CA HIS A 79 1.37 -27.82 -5.03
C HIS A 79 2.80 -28.40 -5.18
N LYS A 80 3.41 -28.86 -4.07
CA LYS A 80 4.76 -29.44 -4.13
C LYS A 80 4.81 -30.68 -5.03
N GLN A 81 3.82 -31.56 -4.95
CA GLN A 81 3.70 -32.72 -5.82
C GLN A 81 3.52 -32.32 -7.29
N TYR A 82 2.68 -31.31 -7.56
CA TYR A 82 2.45 -30.75 -8.89
C TYR A 82 3.73 -30.24 -9.54
N ILE A 83 4.51 -29.46 -8.81
CA ILE A 83 5.79 -28.92 -9.31
C ILE A 83 6.77 -30.05 -9.61
N MET A 84 6.88 -31.05 -8.72
CA MET A 84 7.78 -32.21 -8.94
C MET A 84 7.37 -33.04 -10.16
N GLU A 85 6.06 -33.25 -10.37
CA GLU A 85 5.59 -34.05 -11.52
C GLU A 85 5.78 -33.30 -12.84
N ARG A 86 5.52 -31.97 -12.85
CA ARG A 86 5.81 -31.14 -14.01
C ARG A 86 7.30 -31.09 -14.35
N TYR A 87 8.16 -31.06 -13.35
CA TYR A 87 9.62 -31.12 -13.53
C TYR A 87 10.05 -32.43 -14.18
N LYS A 88 9.54 -33.58 -13.69
CA LYS A 88 9.83 -34.90 -14.25
C LYS A 88 9.40 -35.06 -15.71
N GLN A 89 8.36 -34.36 -16.15
CA GLN A 89 7.84 -34.37 -17.51
C GLN A 89 8.48 -33.32 -18.44
N GLY A 90 9.58 -32.68 -18.01
CA GLY A 90 10.25 -31.62 -18.76
C GLY A 90 9.43 -30.34 -18.96
N ALA A 91 8.40 -30.14 -18.19
CA ALA A 91 7.45 -29.05 -18.34
C ALA A 91 7.83 -27.77 -17.58
N VAL A 92 8.92 -27.79 -16.86
CA VAL A 92 9.55 -26.60 -16.26
C VAL A 92 10.83 -26.33 -17.03
N GLY A 93 10.71 -25.45 -18.02
CA GLY A 93 11.72 -24.81 -18.86
C GLY A 93 13.21 -25.11 -18.61
N LEU A 94 13.64 -26.33 -18.89
CA LEU A 94 15.04 -26.65 -19.10
C LEU A 94 15.14 -27.39 -20.42
N GLY A 95 15.26 -26.62 -21.51
CA GLY A 95 15.88 -27.11 -22.70
C GLY A 95 17.28 -27.60 -22.34
N SER A 96 17.58 -28.87 -22.69
CA SER A 96 18.89 -29.48 -22.57
C SER A 96 19.96 -28.62 -23.24
N ASN A 97 20.74 -27.90 -22.43
CA ASN A 97 22.14 -27.58 -22.70
C ASN A 97 22.74 -27.05 -21.39
N THR A 98 23.75 -27.78 -20.92
CA THR A 98 24.64 -27.42 -19.83
C THR A 98 25.40 -26.13 -20.15
N ALA A 99 24.77 -25.01 -19.88
CA ALA A 99 25.41 -23.71 -19.69
C ALA A 99 25.09 -23.25 -18.26
N LEU A 100 26.13 -22.81 -17.55
CA LEU A 100 26.09 -22.24 -16.21
C LEU A 100 24.86 -21.38 -16.03
N PRO A 101 24.22 -21.36 -14.83
CA PRO A 101 23.06 -20.54 -14.60
C PRO A 101 23.43 -19.05 -14.81
N LYS A 102 23.06 -18.53 -15.96
CA LYS A 102 22.96 -17.10 -16.12
C LYS A 102 21.82 -16.67 -15.19
N PHE A 103 22.16 -15.95 -14.14
CA PHE A 103 21.20 -15.14 -13.45
C PHE A 103 20.69 -14.09 -14.45
N ASP A 104 19.65 -14.41 -15.19
CA ASP A 104 18.83 -13.40 -15.83
C ASP A 104 18.10 -12.69 -14.70
N LEU A 105 18.75 -11.68 -14.15
CA LEU A 105 18.03 -10.63 -13.46
C LEU A 105 16.96 -10.16 -14.46
N PRO A 106 15.66 -10.19 -14.11
CA PRO A 106 14.64 -9.67 -15.00
C PRO A 106 15.08 -8.25 -15.36
N LYS A 107 15.30 -8.02 -16.66
CA LYS A 107 15.54 -6.65 -17.14
C LYS A 107 14.44 -5.80 -16.54
N PRO A 108 14.77 -4.66 -15.90
CA PRO A 108 13.73 -3.80 -15.36
C PRO A 108 12.79 -3.48 -16.51
N VAL A 109 11.60 -4.05 -16.48
CA VAL A 109 10.52 -3.66 -17.39
C VAL A 109 10.13 -2.30 -16.90
N PHE A 110 10.67 -1.25 -17.51
CA PHE A 110 10.15 0.09 -17.36
C PHE A 110 8.70 0.04 -17.87
N LYS A 111 7.77 -0.24 -16.98
CA LYS A 111 6.36 0.00 -17.26
C LYS A 111 6.29 1.50 -17.54
N LYS A 112 6.01 1.89 -18.78
CA LYS A 112 5.68 3.29 -19.06
C LYS A 112 4.58 3.66 -18.10
N ASP A 113 4.80 4.72 -17.32
CA ASP A 113 3.79 5.23 -16.38
C ASP A 113 2.49 5.39 -17.16
N LYS A 114 1.50 4.59 -16.80
CA LYS A 114 0.16 4.65 -17.39
C LYS A 114 -0.51 5.98 -17.07
N PHE A 115 -0.13 6.57 -15.94
CA PHE A 115 -0.61 7.82 -15.43
C PHE A 115 0.55 8.79 -15.28
N LYS A 116 0.36 10.02 -15.69
CA LYS A 116 1.33 11.10 -15.56
C LYS A 116 0.72 12.28 -14.83
N ILE A 117 1.53 12.93 -14.01
CA ILE A 117 1.16 14.20 -13.40
C ILE A 117 1.63 15.29 -14.36
N ASP A 118 0.69 15.89 -15.07
CA ASP A 118 0.88 17.00 -16.02
C ASP A 118 0.63 18.37 -15.35
N LEU A 119 0.99 18.47 -14.10
CA LEU A 119 0.84 19.65 -13.26
C LEU A 119 2.20 20.29 -12.98
N GLU A 120 2.21 21.59 -12.71
CA GLU A 120 3.40 22.29 -12.27
C GLU A 120 3.79 21.86 -10.85
N ASN A 121 5.07 21.55 -10.62
CA ASN A 121 5.55 21.24 -9.31
C ASN A 121 5.63 22.51 -8.44
N ILE A 122 5.64 22.32 -7.12
CA ILE A 122 5.60 23.44 -6.17
C ILE A 122 6.82 24.37 -6.30
N VAL A 123 7.98 23.83 -6.61
CA VAL A 123 9.22 24.64 -6.76
C VAL A 123 9.18 25.51 -8.00
N GLY A 124 8.52 25.07 -9.06
CA GLY A 124 8.30 25.87 -10.30
C GLY A 124 7.39 27.06 -10.12
N LEU A 125 6.47 27.02 -9.16
CA LEU A 125 5.55 28.12 -8.88
C LEU A 125 6.29 29.37 -8.41
N ASN A 126 5.68 30.55 -8.67
CA ASN A 126 6.17 31.81 -8.12
C ASN A 126 6.33 31.71 -6.59
N LYS A 127 7.38 32.32 -6.04
CA LYS A 127 7.65 32.35 -4.59
C LYS A 127 6.51 32.93 -3.76
N GLU A 128 5.72 33.80 -4.33
CA GLU A 128 4.54 34.40 -3.71
C GLU A 128 3.26 33.57 -3.87
N HIS A 129 3.35 32.43 -4.57
CA HIS A 129 2.18 31.57 -4.78
C HIS A 129 1.72 30.94 -3.44
N PRO A 130 0.40 31.00 -3.11
CA PRO A 130 -0.10 30.52 -1.81
C PRO A 130 0.28 29.09 -1.45
N ALA A 131 0.32 28.18 -2.42
CA ALA A 131 0.72 26.78 -2.19
C ALA A 131 2.19 26.68 -1.79
N ARG A 132 3.07 27.48 -2.43
CA ARG A 132 4.50 27.51 -2.15
C ARG A 132 4.77 28.14 -0.79
N ILE A 133 4.16 29.29 -0.49
CA ILE A 133 4.25 29.92 0.83
C ILE A 133 3.79 28.97 1.93
N TYR A 134 2.67 28.28 1.74
CA TYR A 134 2.17 27.32 2.70
C TYR A 134 3.16 26.21 3.00
N LEU A 135 3.78 25.62 1.97
CA LEU A 135 4.69 24.48 2.18
C LEU A 135 6.09 24.90 2.65
N GLU A 136 6.67 25.96 2.04
CA GLU A 136 8.03 26.42 2.38
C GLU A 136 8.07 27.21 3.71
N GLN A 137 7.11 28.10 3.93
CA GLN A 137 7.15 29.02 5.10
C GLN A 137 6.34 28.48 6.26
N SER A 138 5.06 28.09 6.02
CA SER A 138 4.18 27.67 7.10
C SER A 138 4.43 26.23 7.56
N ARG A 139 4.98 25.36 6.69
CA ARG A 139 5.29 23.96 6.98
C ARG A 139 6.77 23.66 7.06
N GLN A 140 7.63 24.54 6.57
CA GLN A 140 9.11 24.38 6.50
C GLN A 140 9.56 23.11 5.77
N ILE A 141 8.79 22.67 4.77
CA ILE A 141 9.15 21.50 3.95
C ILE A 141 10.28 21.89 3.00
N SER A 142 11.29 21.04 2.87
CA SER A 142 12.48 21.31 2.05
C SER A 142 12.15 21.39 0.55
N SER A 143 12.84 22.27 -0.19
CA SER A 143 12.67 22.41 -1.64
C SER A 143 12.87 21.08 -2.38
N LYS A 144 13.79 20.23 -1.94
CA LYS A 144 14.00 18.90 -2.51
C LYS A 144 12.73 18.03 -2.45
N THR A 145 12.01 18.07 -1.34
CA THR A 145 10.74 17.36 -1.18
C THR A 145 9.66 17.95 -2.07
N LEU A 146 9.65 19.29 -2.20
CA LEU A 146 8.65 20.03 -2.98
C LEU A 146 8.78 19.84 -4.50
N GLU A 147 9.95 19.40 -5.00
CA GLU A 147 10.12 19.00 -6.41
C GLU A 147 9.18 17.88 -6.83
N ASN A 148 8.77 17.04 -5.86
CA ASN A 148 7.88 15.91 -6.05
C ASN A 148 6.44 16.16 -5.58
N MET A 149 6.08 17.41 -5.27
CA MET A 149 4.71 17.81 -4.97
C MET A 149 4.22 18.80 -6.03
N TYR A 150 2.92 18.76 -6.34
CA TYR A 150 2.37 19.54 -7.46
C TYR A 150 1.18 20.37 -7.01
N TYR A 151 0.87 21.40 -7.78
CA TYR A 151 -0.30 22.24 -7.56
C TYR A 151 -1.38 21.93 -8.59
N CYS A 152 -2.60 21.68 -8.09
CA CYS A 152 -3.77 21.44 -8.92
C CYS A 152 -4.87 22.44 -8.56
N ILE A 153 -5.24 23.31 -9.51
CA ILE A 153 -6.25 24.35 -9.30
C ILE A 153 -7.68 23.77 -9.28
N LYS A 154 -7.92 22.72 -10.09
CA LYS A 154 -9.21 22.04 -10.23
C LYS A 154 -9.02 20.55 -9.99
N PHE A 155 -9.05 20.16 -8.72
CA PHE A 155 -8.69 18.82 -8.29
C PHE A 155 -9.64 17.74 -8.81
N LYS A 156 -10.94 17.98 -8.74
CA LYS A 156 -11.95 16.99 -9.16
C LYS A 156 -11.93 16.77 -10.68
N GLU A 157 -11.86 17.88 -11.46
CA GLU A 157 -11.78 17.79 -12.92
C GLU A 157 -10.50 17.06 -13.36
N TRP A 158 -9.36 17.44 -12.78
CA TRP A 158 -8.09 16.80 -13.08
C TRP A 158 -8.06 15.32 -12.68
N THR A 159 -8.64 14.97 -11.53
CA THR A 159 -8.77 13.57 -11.09
C THR A 159 -9.63 12.76 -12.05
N ASN A 160 -10.78 13.29 -12.47
CA ASN A 160 -11.68 12.61 -13.40
C ASN A 160 -11.06 12.38 -14.78
N ALA A 161 -10.13 13.23 -15.22
CA ALA A 161 -9.35 13.01 -16.44
C ALA A 161 -8.39 11.81 -16.31
N GLN A 162 -7.93 11.47 -15.11
CA GLN A 162 -7.07 10.31 -14.84
C GLN A 162 -7.90 9.05 -14.56
N LYS A 163 -8.87 9.18 -13.66
CA LYS A 163 -9.78 8.12 -13.22
C LYS A 163 -11.10 8.76 -12.77
N HIS A 164 -12.20 8.42 -13.41
CA HIS A 164 -13.52 8.92 -13.01
C HIS A 164 -13.80 8.54 -11.54
N THR A 165 -13.90 9.56 -10.70
CA THR A 165 -14.02 9.39 -9.23
C THR A 165 -15.12 10.25 -8.64
N PHE A 166 -15.37 11.43 -9.21
CA PHE A 166 -16.35 12.41 -8.74
C PHE A 166 -17.49 12.56 -9.73
N ASP A 167 -18.71 12.28 -9.28
CA ASP A 167 -19.92 12.51 -10.08
C ASP A 167 -20.24 14.00 -10.20
N ASP A 168 -19.92 14.77 -9.14
CA ASP A 168 -20.10 16.22 -9.09
C ASP A 168 -18.76 16.95 -9.00
N VAL A 169 -18.43 17.70 -10.03
CA VAL A 169 -17.25 18.57 -10.12
C VAL A 169 -17.53 20.02 -9.79
N THR A 170 -18.77 20.38 -9.44
CA THR A 170 -19.10 21.71 -8.95
C THR A 170 -18.38 21.96 -7.62
N ASN A 171 -18.09 23.23 -7.32
CA ASN A 171 -17.33 23.59 -6.10
C ASN A 171 -15.98 22.85 -5.99
N ASP A 172 -15.27 22.74 -7.11
CA ASP A 172 -13.91 22.21 -7.12
C ASP A 172 -12.95 23.18 -6.40
N GLU A 173 -11.94 22.64 -5.73
CA GLU A 173 -11.02 23.43 -4.93
C GLU A 173 -9.56 23.12 -5.25
N PRO A 174 -8.67 24.11 -5.10
CA PRO A 174 -7.24 23.90 -5.31
C PRO A 174 -6.65 22.98 -4.24
N ARG A 175 -5.80 22.05 -4.69
CA ARG A 175 -5.11 21.09 -3.81
C ARG A 175 -3.65 20.94 -4.18
N ILE A 176 -2.85 20.62 -3.19
CA ILE A 176 -1.50 20.10 -3.35
C ILE A 176 -1.63 18.61 -3.64
N ILE A 177 -1.01 18.15 -4.70
CA ILE A 177 -0.94 16.75 -5.09
C ILE A 177 0.36 16.15 -4.54
N ILE A 178 0.21 15.12 -3.74
CA ILE A 178 1.29 14.35 -3.11
C ILE A 178 1.26 12.97 -3.74
N PRO A 179 2.18 12.64 -4.67
CA PRO A 179 2.18 11.36 -5.38
C PRO A 179 2.46 10.17 -4.46
N LEU A 180 1.78 9.07 -4.69
CA LEU A 180 2.08 7.77 -4.10
C LEU A 180 2.74 6.92 -5.18
N ARG A 181 3.99 6.53 -4.96
CA ARG A 181 4.77 5.72 -5.89
C ARG A 181 5.09 4.37 -5.28
N TYR A 182 5.11 3.37 -6.13
CA TYR A 182 5.53 2.02 -5.78
C TYR A 182 6.28 1.39 -6.94
N ASN A 183 7.52 0.96 -6.69
CA ASN A 183 8.45 0.47 -7.71
C ASN A 183 8.61 1.43 -8.91
N GLY A 184 8.78 2.71 -8.62
CA GLY A 184 8.94 3.79 -9.62
C GLY A 184 7.66 4.20 -10.34
N THR A 185 6.54 3.50 -10.13
CA THR A 185 5.27 3.77 -10.83
C THR A 185 4.34 4.61 -9.96
N LEU A 186 3.66 5.60 -10.57
CA LEU A 186 2.59 6.35 -9.92
C LEU A 186 1.36 5.44 -9.72
N VAL A 187 1.07 5.09 -8.47
CA VAL A 187 -0.05 4.19 -8.11
C VAL A 187 -1.25 4.91 -7.52
N GLY A 188 -1.07 6.15 -7.13
CA GLY A 188 -2.11 7.00 -6.55
C GLY A 188 -1.55 8.37 -6.17
N TYR A 189 -2.36 9.17 -5.54
CA TYR A 189 -1.95 10.44 -4.98
C TYR A 189 -2.89 10.88 -3.86
N GLN A 190 -2.38 11.74 -3.00
CA GLN A 190 -3.19 12.42 -2.00
C GLN A 190 -3.32 13.90 -2.35
N GLY A 191 -4.55 14.41 -2.37
CA GLY A 191 -4.87 15.81 -2.61
C GLY A 191 -5.10 16.55 -1.29
N ARG A 192 -4.17 17.44 -0.88
CA ARG A 192 -4.30 18.30 0.31
C ARG A 192 -4.96 19.62 -0.06
N SER A 193 -6.10 19.91 0.52
CA SER A 193 -6.78 21.22 0.32
C SER A 193 -5.98 22.38 0.89
N LEU A 194 -5.92 23.47 0.14
CA LEU A 194 -5.35 24.75 0.57
C LEU A 194 -6.38 25.63 1.30
N LEU A 195 -7.66 25.33 1.18
CA LEU A 195 -8.71 26.13 1.78
C LEU A 195 -8.82 25.84 3.30
N PRO A 196 -8.76 26.87 4.17
CA PRO A 196 -8.85 26.70 5.62
C PRO A 196 -10.15 26.02 6.07
N LYS A 197 -11.26 26.31 5.37
CA LYS A 197 -12.61 25.81 5.69
C LYS A 197 -13.03 24.59 4.89
N SER A 198 -12.10 23.94 4.17
CA SER A 198 -12.42 22.70 3.45
C SER A 198 -12.91 21.63 4.43
N LYS A 199 -14.04 21.00 4.07
CA LYS A 199 -14.63 19.91 4.86
C LYS A 199 -13.75 18.67 4.89
N ILE A 200 -13.04 18.41 3.79
CA ILE A 200 -12.16 17.24 3.63
C ILE A 200 -10.76 17.74 3.31
N LYS A 201 -9.91 17.78 4.32
CA LYS A 201 -8.54 18.27 4.18
C LYS A 201 -7.69 17.42 3.27
N TYR A 202 -7.82 16.10 3.35
CA TYR A 202 -7.06 15.14 2.54
C TYR A 202 -8.01 14.20 1.80
N ILE A 203 -7.78 14.00 0.51
CA ILE A 203 -8.48 13.01 -0.31
C ILE A 203 -7.41 12.13 -0.96
N THR A 204 -7.49 10.82 -0.76
CA THR A 204 -6.56 9.87 -1.39
C THR A 204 -7.24 9.19 -2.55
N ILE A 205 -6.64 9.26 -3.73
CA ILE A 205 -7.08 8.62 -4.97
C ILE A 205 -6.10 7.52 -5.31
N MET A 206 -6.59 6.30 -5.43
CA MET A 206 -5.81 5.17 -5.91
C MET A 206 -6.09 4.95 -7.39
N LEU A 207 -5.04 5.01 -8.19
CA LEU A 207 -5.08 4.70 -9.62
C LEU A 207 -5.05 3.19 -9.83
N GLU A 208 -4.33 2.46 -8.96
CA GLU A 208 -4.30 1.01 -8.89
C GLU A 208 -4.83 0.55 -7.53
N GLU A 209 -5.90 -0.26 -7.52
CA GLU A 209 -6.67 -0.60 -6.30
C GLU A 209 -5.88 -1.48 -5.32
N ASP A 210 -5.00 -2.35 -5.84
CA ASP A 210 -4.21 -3.29 -5.03
C ASP A 210 -2.86 -2.69 -4.57
N ALA A 211 -2.56 -1.45 -4.96
CA ALA A 211 -1.31 -0.79 -4.61
C ALA A 211 -1.32 -0.21 -3.18
N PRO A 212 -0.14 -0.02 -2.57
CA PRO A 212 -0.04 0.55 -1.23
C PRO A 212 -0.50 2.01 -1.17
N LYS A 213 -1.39 2.34 -0.22
CA LYS A 213 -1.74 3.73 0.13
C LYS A 213 -0.68 4.33 1.06
N ILE A 214 0.56 4.32 0.62
CA ILE A 214 1.71 4.71 1.42
C ILE A 214 2.52 5.75 0.64
N TYR A 215 2.85 6.86 1.30
CA TYR A 215 3.77 7.86 0.77
C TYR A 215 5.20 7.51 1.15
N GLY A 216 6.16 7.73 0.25
CA GLY A 216 7.59 7.58 0.50
C GLY A 216 8.10 6.13 0.46
N LEU A 217 7.30 5.17 -0.01
CA LEU A 217 7.66 3.74 0.01
C LEU A 217 8.88 3.41 -0.88
N ASP A 218 9.07 4.14 -1.97
CA ASP A 218 10.21 3.96 -2.87
C ASP A 218 11.51 4.63 -2.37
N ASP A 219 11.42 5.47 -1.33
CA ASP A 219 12.52 6.30 -0.83
C ASP A 219 13.19 5.71 0.43
N ILE A 220 12.71 4.56 0.91
CA ILE A 220 13.20 3.95 2.16
C ILE A 220 14.14 2.76 1.92
N ASP A 221 14.98 2.53 2.91
CA ASP A 221 15.72 1.27 3.09
C ASP A 221 14.92 0.36 4.04
N ALA A 222 14.18 -0.59 3.47
CA ALA A 222 13.31 -1.50 4.23
C ALA A 222 14.09 -2.47 5.15
N ALA A 223 15.41 -2.62 4.96
CA ALA A 223 16.26 -3.43 5.82
C ALA A 223 16.59 -2.74 7.16
N LYS A 224 16.40 -1.43 7.24
CA LYS A 224 16.60 -0.62 8.45
C LYS A 224 15.28 -0.39 9.20
N THR A 225 15.37 0.28 10.34
CA THR A 225 14.20 0.81 11.02
C THR A 225 13.47 1.79 10.11
N VAL A 226 12.18 1.54 9.85
CA VAL A 226 11.31 2.43 9.09
C VAL A 226 10.33 3.10 10.03
N TYR A 227 10.29 4.42 9.98
CA TYR A 227 9.34 5.22 10.75
C TYR A 227 8.04 5.39 9.97
N VAL A 228 6.90 5.22 10.64
CA VAL A 228 5.59 5.25 10.02
C VAL A 228 4.77 6.37 10.66
N THR A 229 4.51 7.42 9.91
CA THR A 229 3.69 8.58 10.35
C THR A 229 2.27 8.49 9.81
N GLU A 230 1.36 9.32 10.34
CA GLU A 230 -0.01 9.41 9.84
C GLU A 230 -0.10 10.20 8.53
N GLY A 231 0.62 11.31 8.44
CA GLY A 231 0.57 12.25 7.32
C GLY A 231 1.87 12.35 6.53
N PRO A 232 1.79 12.58 5.19
CA PRO A 232 2.98 12.73 4.35
C PRO A 232 3.89 13.87 4.79
N PHE A 233 3.36 14.99 5.27
CA PHE A 233 4.18 16.12 5.67
C PHE A 233 5.08 15.77 6.86
N ASP A 234 4.54 15.07 7.85
CA ASP A 234 5.31 14.65 9.03
C ASP A 234 6.47 13.71 8.65
N SER A 235 6.23 12.80 7.71
CA SER A 235 7.28 11.88 7.26
C SER A 235 8.46 12.60 6.61
N THR A 236 8.25 13.78 6.00
CA THR A 236 9.34 14.50 5.34
C THR A 236 10.44 15.01 6.29
N PHE A 237 10.19 15.02 7.59
CA PHE A 237 11.12 15.48 8.64
C PHE A 237 11.83 14.35 9.36
N ILE A 238 11.50 13.11 9.07
CA ILE A 238 12.08 11.92 9.70
C ILE A 238 12.82 11.10 8.65
N ASN A 239 14.06 10.71 8.96
CA ASN A 239 14.86 9.87 8.07
C ASN A 239 14.24 8.47 7.94
N ASN A 240 14.33 7.87 6.76
CA ASN A 240 13.84 6.52 6.48
C ASN A 240 12.39 6.31 6.93
N SER A 241 11.51 7.21 6.50
CA SER A 241 10.11 7.23 6.93
C SER A 241 9.13 7.15 5.78
N ILE A 242 7.95 6.66 6.10
CA ILE A 242 6.77 6.59 5.25
C ILE A 242 5.58 7.22 5.95
N ALA A 243 4.52 7.52 5.18
CA ALA A 243 3.24 7.92 5.76
C ALA A 243 2.07 7.08 5.27
N MET A 244 1.16 6.78 6.19
CA MET A 244 -0.10 6.08 5.89
C MET A 244 -1.14 7.08 5.36
N CYS A 245 -1.44 7.04 4.07
CA CYS A 245 -2.37 7.98 3.45
C CYS A 245 -3.84 7.55 3.61
N GLY A 246 -4.28 7.31 4.85
CA GLY A 246 -5.69 7.14 5.17
C GLY A 246 -6.18 5.72 5.46
N ALA A 247 -5.32 4.75 5.69
CA ALA A 247 -5.75 3.45 6.19
C ALA A 247 -4.70 2.85 7.12
N ASP A 248 -5.17 2.22 8.20
CA ASP A 248 -4.34 1.33 9.02
C ASP A 248 -4.02 0.09 8.19
N GLY A 249 -2.89 0.12 7.51
CA GLY A 249 -2.41 -0.97 6.66
C GLY A 249 -1.29 -1.74 7.34
N ASP A 250 -1.20 -3.03 7.04
CA ASP A 250 -0.06 -3.83 7.43
C ASP A 250 1.14 -3.50 6.53
N VAL A 251 2.05 -2.65 7.02
CA VAL A 251 3.26 -2.24 6.29
C VAL A 251 4.22 -3.42 6.06
N LYS A 252 4.10 -4.51 6.84
CA LYS A 252 4.92 -5.73 6.70
C LYS A 252 4.68 -6.42 5.34
N LYS A 253 3.48 -6.26 4.77
CA LYS A 253 3.17 -6.75 3.40
C LYS A 253 4.07 -6.15 2.33
N TRP A 254 4.65 -4.99 2.60
CA TRP A 254 5.49 -4.24 1.68
C TRP A 254 6.98 -4.37 1.99
N GLY A 255 7.34 -5.41 2.78
CA GLY A 255 8.73 -5.73 3.08
C GLY A 255 9.32 -4.99 4.28
N ILE A 256 8.55 -4.18 4.97
CA ILE A 256 9.01 -3.44 6.15
C ILE A 256 8.94 -4.36 7.37
N THR A 257 10.09 -4.86 7.81
CA THR A 257 10.18 -5.83 8.91
C THR A 257 10.30 -5.19 10.29
N SER A 258 10.73 -3.93 10.36
CA SER A 258 11.06 -3.23 11.60
C SER A 258 10.39 -1.84 11.68
N PRO A 259 9.05 -1.76 11.68
CA PRO A 259 8.35 -0.49 11.77
C PRO A 259 8.43 0.12 13.17
N VAL A 260 8.49 1.46 13.22
CA VAL A 260 8.28 2.29 14.41
C VAL A 260 7.15 3.27 14.10
N TRP A 261 6.05 3.13 14.79
CA TRP A 261 4.86 3.93 14.55
C TRP A 261 4.91 5.27 15.30
N ILE A 262 4.59 6.34 14.62
CA ILE A 262 4.53 7.71 15.16
C ILE A 262 3.12 8.23 14.93
N TYR A 263 2.36 8.36 16.00
CA TYR A 263 1.02 8.94 16.01
C TYR A 263 1.04 10.39 16.45
N ASP A 264 0.00 11.14 16.12
CA ASP A 264 -0.18 12.51 16.62
C ASP A 264 -0.13 12.54 18.16
N ASN A 265 0.48 13.56 18.72
CA ASN A 265 0.60 13.73 20.17
C ASN A 265 -0.69 14.29 20.78
N GLU A 266 -1.77 13.53 20.65
CA GLU A 266 -3.12 13.88 21.14
C GLU A 266 -3.59 12.99 22.31
N PRO A 267 -3.09 13.18 23.53
CA PRO A 267 -3.36 12.28 24.67
C PRO A 267 -4.82 12.26 25.16
N ARG A 268 -5.68 13.12 24.63
CA ARG A 268 -7.13 13.15 24.87
C ARG A 268 -7.96 12.51 23.75
N ASN A 269 -7.34 12.18 22.64
CA ASN A 269 -8.01 11.59 21.49
C ASN A 269 -8.11 10.06 21.66
N LYS A 270 -9.34 9.59 21.94
CA LYS A 270 -9.60 8.16 22.18
C LYS A 270 -9.21 7.27 20.99
N GLN A 271 -9.34 7.77 19.76
CA GLN A 271 -8.98 7.01 18.56
C GLN A 271 -7.47 6.83 18.46
N ILE A 272 -6.68 7.88 18.72
CA ILE A 272 -5.21 7.79 18.73
C ILE A 272 -4.75 6.84 19.84
N ILE A 273 -5.32 6.94 21.05
CA ILE A 273 -5.01 6.05 22.15
C ILE A 273 -5.29 4.58 21.79
N ALA A 274 -6.43 4.31 21.16
CA ALA A 274 -6.78 2.95 20.73
C ALA A 274 -5.78 2.43 19.68
N ARG A 275 -5.41 3.24 18.68
CA ARG A 275 -4.43 2.87 17.65
C ARG A 275 -3.04 2.59 18.23
N ILE A 276 -2.58 3.41 19.19
CA ILE A 276 -1.32 3.15 19.91
C ILE A 276 -1.41 1.81 20.66
N SER A 277 -2.51 1.56 21.38
CA SER A 277 -2.73 0.31 22.11
C SER A 277 -2.70 -0.91 21.18
N ASP A 278 -3.43 -0.85 20.07
CA ASP A 278 -3.48 -1.91 19.06
C ASP A 278 -2.10 -2.20 18.45
N THR A 279 -1.30 -1.14 18.23
CA THR A 279 0.07 -1.27 17.72
C THR A 279 0.97 -1.98 18.73
N ILE A 280 0.86 -1.62 20.02
CA ILE A 280 1.60 -2.28 21.10
C ILE A 280 1.18 -3.75 21.22
N ASP A 281 -0.12 -4.05 21.14
CA ASP A 281 -0.66 -5.41 21.26
C ASP A 281 -0.27 -6.30 20.07
N LYS A 282 -0.05 -5.73 18.89
CA LYS A 282 0.56 -6.40 17.72
C LYS A 282 2.06 -6.66 17.88
N GLY A 283 2.68 -6.16 18.95
CA GLY A 283 4.10 -6.31 19.22
C GLY A 283 5.01 -5.36 18.46
N ASP A 284 4.46 -4.35 17.79
CA ASP A 284 5.23 -3.34 17.07
C ASP A 284 5.78 -2.26 18.02
N ARG A 285 6.79 -1.53 17.57
CA ARG A 285 7.38 -0.40 18.29
C ARG A 285 6.57 0.87 18.03
N VAL A 286 6.46 1.72 19.03
CA VAL A 286 5.71 2.98 18.95
C VAL A 286 6.46 4.10 19.65
N VAL A 287 6.34 5.32 19.12
CA VAL A 287 6.82 6.52 19.79
C VAL A 287 5.73 7.03 20.74
N ILE A 288 6.10 7.29 21.99
CA ILE A 288 5.23 7.91 22.99
C ILE A 288 5.94 9.16 23.52
N PHE A 289 5.43 10.32 23.17
CA PHE A 289 6.06 11.59 23.49
C PHE A 289 5.98 11.91 24.99
N PRO A 290 7.07 12.44 25.57
CA PRO A 290 7.07 12.83 26.98
C PRO A 290 6.15 14.05 27.22
N LYS A 291 5.61 14.18 28.43
CA LYS A 291 4.65 15.24 28.82
C LYS A 291 5.14 16.67 28.59
N LYS A 292 6.45 16.87 28.51
CA LYS A 292 7.06 18.18 28.20
C LYS A 292 6.86 18.63 26.75
N ILE A 293 6.59 17.71 25.84
CA ILE A 293 6.28 18.01 24.44
C ILE A 293 4.78 18.28 24.35
N GLN A 294 4.44 19.52 23.95
CA GLN A 294 3.05 19.99 23.86
C GLN A 294 2.58 20.08 22.42
N GLU A 295 3.48 20.05 21.46
CA GLU A 295 3.21 20.09 20.03
C GLU A 295 2.40 18.88 19.62
N LYS A 296 1.45 19.12 18.70
CA LYS A 296 0.46 18.12 18.31
C LYS A 296 1.06 17.03 17.41
N ASP A 297 1.90 17.42 16.46
CA ASP A 297 2.47 16.54 15.44
C ASP A 297 3.95 16.86 15.18
N ILE A 298 4.59 16.08 14.33
CA ILE A 298 6.00 16.25 13.97
C ILE A 298 6.25 17.61 13.34
N ASN A 299 5.34 18.06 12.46
CA ASN A 299 5.51 19.36 11.81
C ASN A 299 5.46 20.51 12.82
N ASP A 300 4.54 20.49 13.80
CA ASP A 300 4.48 21.49 14.85
C ASP A 300 5.77 21.49 15.71
N MET A 301 6.37 20.31 15.97
CA MET A 301 7.66 20.20 16.67
C MET A 301 8.81 20.84 15.86
N VAL A 302 8.82 20.68 14.54
CA VAL A 302 9.79 21.36 13.65
C VAL A 302 9.63 22.86 13.74
N LEU A 303 8.39 23.36 13.66
CA LEU A 303 8.08 24.79 13.74
C LEU A 303 8.47 25.40 15.08
N SER A 304 8.46 24.63 16.17
CA SER A 304 8.94 25.05 17.50
C SER A 304 10.48 24.90 17.66
N GLY A 305 11.19 24.50 16.61
CA GLY A 305 12.66 24.40 16.59
C GLY A 305 13.22 23.13 17.24
N GLN A 306 12.41 22.08 17.43
CA GLN A 306 12.88 20.83 18.02
C GLN A 306 13.62 19.97 16.99
N ASN A 307 14.64 19.24 17.45
CA ASN A 307 15.25 18.18 16.65
C ASN A 307 14.34 16.92 16.69
N VAL A 308 13.41 16.86 15.75
CA VAL A 308 12.37 15.81 15.73
C VAL A 308 12.94 14.41 15.58
N GLN A 309 14.02 14.22 14.81
CA GLN A 309 14.68 12.92 14.68
C GLN A 309 15.16 12.41 16.06
N ARG A 310 15.84 13.27 16.82
CA ARG A 310 16.31 12.93 18.17
C ARG A 310 15.16 12.69 19.14
N VAL A 311 14.09 13.52 19.05
CA VAL A 311 12.90 13.34 19.89
C VAL A 311 12.27 11.99 19.64
N VAL A 312 12.08 11.60 18.39
CA VAL A 312 11.51 10.30 17.98
C VAL A 312 12.40 9.16 18.50
N GLU A 313 13.69 9.17 18.17
CA GLU A 313 14.62 8.10 18.54
C GLU A 313 14.74 7.88 20.05
N SER A 314 14.62 8.95 20.83
CA SER A 314 14.73 8.89 22.30
C SER A 314 13.44 8.43 23.00
N ASN A 315 12.34 8.22 22.26
CA ASN A 315 11.04 7.91 22.85
C ASN A 315 10.35 6.71 22.17
N ILE A 316 11.13 5.76 21.68
CA ILE A 316 10.64 4.50 21.09
C ILE A 316 10.46 3.48 22.21
N TYR A 317 9.26 2.88 22.28
CA TYR A 317 8.91 1.87 23.28
C TYR A 317 8.25 0.66 22.63
N GLN A 318 8.30 -0.48 23.33
CA GLN A 318 7.68 -1.74 22.89
C GLN A 318 7.16 -2.55 24.08
N GLY A 319 6.18 -3.42 23.85
CA GLY A 319 5.70 -4.38 24.83
C GLY A 319 5.20 -3.74 26.14
N LEU A 320 5.61 -4.28 27.28
CA LEU A 320 5.12 -3.82 28.59
C LEU A 320 5.53 -2.38 28.90
N GLU A 321 6.76 -1.98 28.51
CA GLU A 321 7.22 -0.61 28.72
C GLU A 321 6.35 0.39 27.95
N ALA A 322 6.02 0.09 26.69
CA ALA A 322 5.09 0.91 25.90
C ALA A 322 3.71 1.02 26.54
N LYS A 323 3.18 -0.08 27.11
CA LYS A 323 1.90 -0.07 27.83
C LYS A 323 1.93 0.85 29.05
N LEU A 324 3.00 0.80 29.84
CA LEU A 324 3.17 1.68 31.00
C LEU A 324 3.28 3.15 30.57
N LYS A 325 4.11 3.43 29.54
CA LYS A 325 4.23 4.79 28.99
C LYS A 325 2.91 5.33 28.44
N LEU A 326 2.12 4.49 27.77
CA LEU A 326 0.79 4.86 27.27
C LEU A 326 -0.16 5.23 28.41
N GLN A 327 -0.14 4.49 29.54
CA GLN A 327 -0.94 4.83 30.70
C GLN A 327 -0.58 6.19 31.30
N ASP A 328 0.72 6.51 31.36
CA ASP A 328 1.21 7.80 31.86
C ASP A 328 0.93 8.96 30.88
N TRP A 329 0.87 8.69 29.57
CA TRP A 329 0.71 9.68 28.53
C TRP A 329 -0.76 10.08 28.33
N LYS A 330 -1.69 9.10 28.32
CA LYS A 330 -3.12 9.36 28.08
C LYS A 330 -3.73 10.24 29.18
N ARG A 331 -4.71 11.07 28.79
CA ARG A 331 -5.42 12.02 29.66
C ARG A 331 -6.94 11.84 29.57
N VAL A 332 -7.39 10.59 29.43
CA VAL A 332 -8.81 10.17 29.37
C VAL A 332 -9.03 9.00 30.28
#